data_d951fd6174d4f67467607d79c94b7161
#
_entry.id   d951fd6174d4f67467607d79c94b7161
#
_cell.length_a   1.000
_cell.length_b   1.000
_cell.length_c   1.000
_cell.angle_alpha   90.00
_cell.angle_beta   90.00
_cell.angle_gamma   90.00
#
_symmetry.space_group_name_H-M   'P 1'
#
loop_
_entity.id
_entity.type
_entity.pdbx_description
1 polymer ?
#
loop_
_entity_poly.entity_id
_entity_poly.type
_entity_poly.pdbx_seq_one_letter_code
_entity_poly.pdbx_strand_id
1 'polypeptide(L)'
;NETALYRNQWQYRPEKDESDEDFKSRLRATFRQELSTAKSAGFLIPQVVYGYYCVNADGNDVVVWSDESRSTELTRFSYPRQSEAPFMCIADFFRTFDKGPDYAAFHIVTMGEAVSVEAARLFAANEYQKYMIIHGLGVEMAEALAELWHKRIREEWGFVNEDGPSIGGLFRQQYRGGRYSWGYPACPDLEDNATVATLLEAGRLGIEVSEETGWQYQPEQTTSAIICHHPQSKYFVAR
;
A
#
# COMPACT_ATOMS: atom_id res chain seq x y z
N ASN A 1 9.64 -7.62 -2.04
CA ASN A 1 10.16 -8.38 -0.89
C ASN A 1 10.30 -9.87 -1.25
N GLU A 2 11.55 -10.34 -1.52
CA GLU A 2 11.80 -11.73 -1.93
C GLU A 2 11.28 -12.77 -0.91
N THR A 3 11.39 -12.48 0.37
CA THR A 3 10.91 -13.40 1.43
C THR A 3 9.39 -13.55 1.39
N ALA A 4 8.66 -12.43 1.24
CA ALA A 4 7.20 -12.46 1.13
C ALA A 4 6.76 -13.21 -0.14
N LEU A 5 7.37 -12.88 -1.28
CA LEU A 5 7.07 -13.54 -2.55
C LEU A 5 7.29 -15.06 -2.47
N TYR A 6 8.48 -15.49 -2.07
CA TYR A 6 8.83 -16.90 -2.16
C TYR A 6 8.15 -17.75 -1.09
N ARG A 7 8.07 -17.27 0.15
CA ARG A 7 7.53 -18.05 1.27
C ARG A 7 6.02 -17.91 1.47
N ASN A 8 5.49 -16.69 1.32
CA ASN A 8 4.09 -16.43 1.62
C ASN A 8 3.21 -16.61 0.39
N GLN A 9 3.60 -16.01 -0.75
CA GLN A 9 2.81 -16.07 -1.98
C GLN A 9 3.03 -17.38 -2.73
N TRP A 10 4.27 -17.72 -3.04
CA TRP A 10 4.61 -18.93 -3.81
C TRP A 10 4.70 -20.20 -2.99
N GLN A 11 4.69 -20.08 -1.66
CA GLN A 11 4.73 -21.19 -0.68
C GLN A 11 5.95 -22.10 -0.77
N TYR A 12 7.04 -21.64 -1.39
CA TYR A 12 8.29 -22.37 -1.38
C TYR A 12 8.88 -22.44 0.04
N ARG A 13 9.54 -23.54 0.32
CA ARG A 13 10.24 -23.76 1.60
C ARG A 13 11.73 -24.02 1.34
N PRO A 14 12.62 -23.59 2.24
CA PRO A 14 14.02 -23.98 2.16
C PRO A 14 14.17 -25.48 2.30
N GLU A 15 15.20 -26.03 1.65
CA GLU A 15 15.60 -27.40 1.83
C GLU A 15 16.26 -27.61 3.22
N LYS A 16 16.45 -28.88 3.61
CA LYS A 16 17.12 -29.18 4.88
C LYS A 16 18.54 -28.60 4.86
N ASP A 17 18.87 -27.83 5.88
CA ASP A 17 20.17 -27.15 6.05
C ASP A 17 20.49 -26.04 5.00
N GLU A 18 19.53 -25.63 4.16
CA GLU A 18 19.69 -24.53 3.22
C GLU A 18 19.63 -23.18 3.95
N SER A 19 20.65 -22.32 3.74
CA SER A 19 20.64 -20.97 4.29
C SER A 19 19.57 -20.08 3.61
N ASP A 20 19.16 -19.00 4.28
CA ASP A 20 18.17 -18.05 3.71
C ASP A 20 18.68 -17.40 2.41
N GLU A 21 19.99 -17.14 2.32
CA GLU A 21 20.58 -16.56 1.11
C GLU A 21 20.65 -17.57 -0.05
N ASP A 22 21.00 -18.84 0.23
CA ASP A 22 21.00 -19.90 -0.79
C ASP A 22 19.58 -20.17 -1.30
N PHE A 23 18.60 -20.23 -0.38
CA PHE A 23 17.19 -20.36 -0.74
C PHE A 23 16.72 -19.24 -1.68
N LYS A 24 17.01 -17.99 -1.35
CA LYS A 24 16.68 -16.84 -2.20
C LYS A 24 17.43 -16.88 -3.53
N SER A 25 18.71 -17.21 -3.50
CA SER A 25 19.56 -17.30 -4.71
C SER A 25 19.01 -18.33 -5.70
N ARG A 26 18.61 -19.49 -5.19
CA ARG A 26 17.99 -20.56 -5.99
C ARG A 26 16.69 -20.09 -6.68
N LEU A 27 15.86 -19.30 -6.00
CA LEU A 27 14.58 -18.86 -6.53
C LEU A 27 14.67 -17.61 -7.40
N ARG A 28 15.76 -16.83 -7.34
CA ARG A 28 15.93 -15.63 -8.18
C ARG A 28 15.89 -15.90 -9.68
N ALA A 29 16.36 -17.06 -10.14
CA ALA A 29 16.27 -17.43 -11.53
C ALA A 29 14.80 -17.64 -11.97
N THR A 30 14.05 -18.39 -11.17
CA THR A 30 12.60 -18.59 -11.37
C THR A 30 11.86 -17.26 -11.34
N PHE A 31 12.12 -16.40 -10.36
CA PHE A 31 11.50 -15.07 -10.28
C PHE A 31 11.74 -14.25 -11.55
N ARG A 32 12.98 -14.20 -12.04
CA ARG A 32 13.30 -13.44 -13.27
C ARG A 32 12.59 -13.98 -14.50
N GLN A 33 12.48 -15.29 -14.59
CA GLN A 33 11.76 -15.95 -15.69
C GLN A 33 10.27 -15.63 -15.66
N GLU A 34 9.62 -15.81 -14.50
CA GLU A 34 8.20 -15.54 -14.32
C GLU A 34 7.87 -14.06 -14.53
N LEU A 35 8.68 -13.17 -13.99
CA LEU A 35 8.54 -11.73 -14.23
C LEU A 35 8.68 -11.38 -15.72
N SER A 36 9.65 -11.96 -16.43
CA SER A 36 9.84 -11.74 -17.85
C SER A 36 8.64 -12.26 -18.65
N THR A 37 8.13 -13.43 -18.31
CA THR A 37 6.95 -14.04 -18.94
C THR A 37 5.71 -13.15 -18.72
N ALA A 38 5.45 -12.74 -17.50
CA ALA A 38 4.30 -11.90 -17.15
C ALA A 38 4.37 -10.52 -17.85
N LYS A 39 5.56 -9.92 -17.94
CA LYS A 39 5.77 -8.67 -18.70
C LYS A 39 5.53 -8.85 -20.20
N SER A 40 6.08 -9.89 -20.81
CA SER A 40 5.95 -10.16 -22.26
C SER A 40 4.50 -10.48 -22.64
N ALA A 41 3.76 -11.12 -21.74
CA ALA A 41 2.34 -11.42 -21.93
C ALA A 41 1.42 -10.22 -21.63
N GLY A 42 1.96 -9.10 -21.11
CA GLY A 42 1.18 -7.92 -20.76
C GLY A 42 0.30 -8.10 -19.52
N PHE A 43 0.62 -9.05 -18.63
CA PHE A 43 -0.17 -9.26 -17.42
C PHE A 43 0.07 -8.19 -16.36
N LEU A 44 1.24 -7.57 -16.31
CA LEU A 44 1.60 -6.56 -15.34
C LEU A 44 1.54 -5.17 -15.97
N ILE A 45 0.53 -4.39 -15.61
CA ILE A 45 0.31 -3.01 -16.06
C ILE A 45 0.33 -2.08 -14.85
N PRO A 46 1.52 -1.73 -14.34
CA PRO A 46 1.64 -0.91 -13.15
C PRO A 46 1.10 0.50 -13.39
N GLN A 47 0.16 0.92 -12.56
CA GLN A 47 -0.43 2.25 -12.60
C GLN A 47 -0.52 2.82 -11.17
N VAL A 48 -0.44 4.14 -11.06
CA VAL A 48 -0.55 4.86 -9.80
C VAL A 48 -1.41 6.09 -10.00
N VAL A 49 -2.31 6.34 -9.08
CA VAL A 49 -2.94 7.63 -8.86
C VAL A 49 -2.63 8.09 -7.44
N TYR A 50 -2.27 9.35 -7.29
CA TYR A 50 -1.98 9.95 -5.98
C TYR A 50 -2.29 11.43 -5.98
N GLY A 51 -2.43 12.01 -4.80
CA GLY A 51 -2.66 13.43 -4.61
C GLY A 51 -2.28 13.89 -3.21
N TYR A 52 -2.05 15.19 -3.08
CA TYR A 52 -1.81 15.88 -1.81
C TYR A 52 -3.04 16.67 -1.43
N TYR A 53 -3.43 16.56 -0.17
CA TYR A 53 -4.63 17.23 0.33
C TYR A 53 -4.32 17.99 1.61
N CYS A 54 -4.92 19.16 1.74
CA CYS A 54 -4.92 19.88 3.00
C CYS A 54 -5.76 19.10 4.01
N VAL A 55 -5.17 18.86 5.19
CA VAL A 55 -5.82 18.07 6.24
C VAL A 55 -5.62 18.70 7.61
N ASN A 56 -6.46 18.31 8.58
CA ASN A 56 -6.23 18.55 9.99
C ASN A 56 -6.74 17.37 10.84
N ALA A 57 -6.13 17.19 11.98
CA ALA A 57 -6.65 16.31 13.01
C ALA A 57 -7.82 16.95 13.76
N ASP A 58 -8.86 16.15 14.02
CA ASP A 58 -10.02 16.48 14.87
C ASP A 58 -10.31 15.28 15.77
N GLY A 59 -9.74 15.26 16.97
CA GLY A 59 -9.80 14.10 17.85
C GLY A 59 -9.08 12.88 17.25
N ASN A 60 -9.83 11.85 16.89
CA ASN A 60 -9.32 10.65 16.21
C ASN A 60 -9.51 10.69 14.69
N ASP A 61 -10.07 11.78 14.18
CA ASP A 61 -10.36 11.94 12.76
C ASP A 61 -9.24 12.72 12.06
N VAL A 62 -9.07 12.43 10.78
CA VAL A 62 -8.34 13.26 9.83
C VAL A 62 -9.35 13.86 8.86
N VAL A 63 -9.55 15.15 8.94
CA VAL A 63 -10.45 15.92 8.08
C VAL A 63 -9.68 16.34 6.82
N VAL A 64 -10.24 16.06 5.66
CA VAL A 64 -9.70 16.46 4.34
C VAL A 64 -10.46 17.68 3.85
N TRP A 65 -9.75 18.75 3.54
CA TRP A 65 -10.31 20.02 3.10
C TRP A 65 -10.21 20.19 1.58
N SER A 66 -11.12 20.97 1.01
CA SER A 66 -11.09 21.33 -0.41
C SER A 66 -9.85 22.14 -0.79
N ASP A 67 -9.36 22.95 0.14
CA ASP A 67 -8.21 23.84 -0.04
C ASP A 67 -7.67 24.32 1.32
N GLU A 68 -6.63 25.15 1.28
CA GLU A 68 -5.97 25.71 2.47
C GLU A 68 -6.82 26.71 3.27
N SER A 69 -7.95 27.21 2.71
CA SER A 69 -8.89 28.03 3.48
C SER A 69 -9.62 27.23 4.55
N ARG A 70 -9.69 25.90 4.37
CA ARG A 70 -10.34 24.94 5.27
C ARG A 70 -11.79 25.32 5.59
N SER A 71 -12.46 25.88 4.60
CA SER A 71 -13.86 26.30 4.72
C SER A 71 -14.85 25.22 4.31
N THR A 72 -14.41 24.25 3.50
CA THR A 72 -15.23 23.15 2.99
C THR A 72 -14.54 21.83 3.23
N GLU A 73 -15.16 20.98 4.05
CA GLU A 73 -14.75 19.60 4.26
C GLU A 73 -15.14 18.76 3.03
N LEU A 74 -14.17 18.06 2.44
CA LEU A 74 -14.43 17.08 1.38
C LEU A 74 -14.86 15.73 1.95
N THR A 75 -14.11 15.27 2.94
CA THR A 75 -14.35 14.01 3.63
C THR A 75 -13.56 13.97 4.93
N ARG A 76 -13.80 12.92 5.73
CA ARG A 76 -12.99 12.61 6.92
C ARG A 76 -12.79 11.11 7.06
N PHE A 77 -11.71 10.75 7.71
CA PHE A 77 -11.35 9.39 8.04
C PHE A 77 -11.23 9.26 9.55
N SER A 78 -11.95 8.29 10.14
CA SER A 78 -11.92 8.03 11.58
C SER A 78 -11.01 6.86 11.90
N TYR A 79 -10.05 7.05 12.78
CA TYR A 79 -9.06 6.04 13.10
C TYR A 79 -9.17 5.54 14.55
N PRO A 80 -8.98 4.24 14.80
CA PRO A 80 -8.93 3.74 16.16
C PRO A 80 -7.71 4.27 16.90
N ARG A 81 -7.87 4.54 18.19
CA ARG A 81 -6.78 4.86 19.09
C ARG A 81 -6.38 3.64 19.89
N GLN A 82 -5.10 3.44 20.13
CA GLN A 82 -4.63 2.40 21.04
C GLN A 82 -5.25 2.54 22.42
N SER A 83 -5.67 1.42 23.01
CA SER A 83 -6.21 1.35 24.37
C SER A 83 -5.12 1.41 25.45
N GLU A 84 -3.87 1.13 25.08
CA GLU A 84 -2.70 1.12 25.95
C GLU A 84 -1.64 2.14 25.50
N ALA A 85 -0.75 2.52 26.42
CA ALA A 85 0.35 3.43 26.12
C ALA A 85 1.20 2.88 24.94
N PRO A 86 1.60 3.74 23.99
CA PRO A 86 1.55 5.21 24.01
C PRO A 86 0.24 5.84 23.48
N PHE A 87 -0.86 5.12 23.35
CA PHE A 87 -2.20 5.61 22.94
C PHE A 87 -2.21 6.26 21.54
N MET A 88 -1.42 5.74 20.62
CA MET A 88 -1.28 6.30 19.25
C MET A 88 -2.57 6.16 18.44
N CYS A 89 -2.80 7.20 17.65
CA CYS A 89 -3.79 7.24 16.58
C CYS A 89 -3.15 7.87 15.33
N ILE A 90 -3.58 7.51 14.12
CA ILE A 90 -3.06 8.12 12.88
C ILE A 90 -3.28 9.63 12.89
N ALA A 91 -4.39 10.11 13.45
CA ALA A 91 -4.70 11.53 13.55
C ALA A 91 -3.63 12.33 14.33
N ASP A 92 -2.92 11.71 15.29
CA ASP A 92 -1.88 12.38 16.07
C ASP A 92 -0.68 12.84 15.22
N PHE A 93 -0.54 12.33 14.01
CA PHE A 93 0.53 12.68 13.07
C PHE A 93 0.20 13.91 12.22
N PHE A 94 -0.94 14.55 12.45
CA PHE A 94 -1.37 15.76 11.76
C PHE A 94 -1.65 16.89 12.73
N ARG A 95 -1.50 18.13 12.26
CA ARG A 95 -1.81 19.33 13.05
C ARG A 95 -3.31 19.42 13.29
N THR A 96 -3.68 19.90 14.44
CA THR A 96 -5.05 20.34 14.74
C THR A 96 -5.39 21.64 13.98
N PHE A 97 -6.67 21.91 13.77
CA PHE A 97 -7.16 23.04 12.97
C PHE A 97 -6.58 24.39 13.42
N ASP A 98 -6.48 24.62 14.74
CA ASP A 98 -5.94 25.85 15.36
C ASP A 98 -4.44 26.08 15.06
N LYS A 99 -3.70 25.04 14.68
CA LYS A 99 -2.26 25.10 14.36
C LYS A 99 -1.97 25.36 12.87
N GLY A 100 -3.01 25.64 12.08
CA GLY A 100 -2.89 25.93 10.65
C GLY A 100 -3.02 24.67 9.78
N PRO A 101 -2.87 24.85 8.44
CA PRO A 101 -2.98 23.73 7.51
C PRO A 101 -1.88 22.70 7.72
N ASP A 102 -2.21 21.45 7.45
CA ASP A 102 -1.28 20.34 7.31
C ASP A 102 -1.60 19.56 6.03
N TYR A 103 -0.78 18.58 5.66
CA TYR A 103 -0.93 17.86 4.40
C TYR A 103 -0.78 16.36 4.58
N ALA A 104 -1.67 15.61 3.94
CA ALA A 104 -1.52 14.18 3.72
C ALA A 104 -1.37 13.90 2.22
N ALA A 105 -0.64 12.86 1.87
CA ALA A 105 -0.75 12.27 0.55
C ALA A 105 -1.63 11.03 0.62
N PHE A 106 -2.39 10.80 -0.44
CA PHE A 106 -3.11 9.55 -0.67
C PHE A 106 -2.61 8.94 -1.97
N HIS A 107 -2.49 7.64 -2.02
CA HIS A 107 -2.21 6.94 -3.26
C HIS A 107 -3.03 5.66 -3.39
N ILE A 108 -3.28 5.27 -4.64
CA ILE A 108 -3.71 3.93 -5.02
C ILE A 108 -2.74 3.44 -6.08
N VAL A 109 -2.25 2.22 -5.92
CA VAL A 109 -1.39 1.54 -6.89
C VAL A 109 -2.05 0.24 -7.32
N THR A 110 -1.91 -0.11 -8.61
CA THR A 110 -2.47 -1.35 -9.18
C THR A 110 -1.51 -1.98 -10.18
N MET A 111 -1.64 -3.29 -10.37
CA MET A 111 -0.99 -4.01 -11.48
C MET A 111 -1.92 -4.17 -12.69
N GLY A 112 -3.12 -3.60 -12.66
CA GLY A 112 -4.13 -3.65 -13.72
C GLY A 112 -4.93 -4.96 -13.72
N GLU A 113 -5.95 -4.99 -14.57
CA GLU A 113 -6.92 -6.09 -14.62
C GLU A 113 -6.32 -7.39 -15.20
N ALA A 114 -5.39 -7.28 -16.15
CA ALA A 114 -4.89 -8.44 -16.90
C ALA A 114 -4.30 -9.54 -15.99
N VAL A 115 -3.62 -9.19 -14.91
CA VAL A 115 -3.07 -10.16 -13.96
C VAL A 115 -4.17 -10.86 -13.16
N SER A 116 -5.25 -10.17 -12.81
CA SER A 116 -6.40 -10.75 -12.11
C SER A 116 -7.16 -11.74 -13.03
N VAL A 117 -7.37 -11.36 -14.28
CA VAL A 117 -8.02 -12.21 -15.29
C VAL A 117 -7.23 -13.49 -15.53
N GLU A 118 -5.91 -13.38 -15.70
CA GLU A 118 -5.06 -14.57 -15.89
C GLU A 118 -5.02 -15.45 -14.63
N ALA A 119 -4.94 -14.88 -13.46
CA ALA A 119 -5.01 -15.61 -12.18
C ALA A 119 -6.33 -16.39 -12.07
N ALA A 120 -7.47 -15.74 -12.33
CA ALA A 120 -8.79 -16.38 -12.33
C ALA A 120 -8.89 -17.52 -13.36
N ARG A 121 -8.37 -17.32 -14.58
CA ARG A 121 -8.32 -18.34 -15.63
C ARG A 121 -7.54 -19.59 -15.20
N LEU A 122 -6.36 -19.40 -14.61
CA LEU A 122 -5.52 -20.47 -14.11
C LEU A 122 -6.18 -21.22 -12.94
N PHE A 123 -6.82 -20.50 -12.02
CA PHE A 123 -7.57 -21.10 -10.94
C PHE A 123 -8.72 -21.97 -11.46
N ALA A 124 -9.52 -21.45 -12.38
CA ALA A 124 -10.63 -22.18 -12.99
C ALA A 124 -10.17 -23.44 -13.79
N ALA A 125 -8.95 -23.40 -14.36
CA ALA A 125 -8.33 -24.51 -15.06
C ALA A 125 -7.69 -25.55 -14.10
N ASN A 126 -7.76 -25.38 -12.77
CA ASN A 126 -7.08 -26.18 -11.75
C ASN A 126 -5.53 -26.16 -11.87
N GLU A 127 -4.96 -25.12 -12.50
CA GLU A 127 -3.52 -24.90 -12.61
C GLU A 127 -2.99 -24.14 -11.40
N TYR A 128 -3.23 -24.66 -10.18
CA TYR A 128 -3.04 -23.93 -8.92
C TYR A 128 -1.60 -23.44 -8.70
N GLN A 129 -0.59 -24.18 -9.14
CA GLN A 129 0.79 -23.73 -8.99
C GLN A 129 1.07 -22.48 -9.82
N LYS A 130 0.62 -22.46 -11.08
CA LYS A 130 0.76 -21.29 -11.95
C LYS A 130 -0.07 -20.11 -11.44
N TYR A 131 -1.28 -20.40 -10.94
CA TYR A 131 -2.11 -19.40 -10.26
C TYR A 131 -1.35 -18.72 -9.12
N MET A 132 -0.79 -19.50 -8.18
CA MET A 132 -0.03 -18.93 -7.05
C MET A 132 1.17 -18.08 -7.52
N ILE A 133 1.83 -18.49 -8.59
CA ILE A 133 2.97 -17.75 -9.15
C ILE A 133 2.50 -16.40 -9.70
N ILE A 134 1.51 -16.37 -10.58
CA ILE A 134 1.03 -15.14 -11.22
C ILE A 134 0.34 -14.22 -10.22
N HIS A 135 -0.57 -14.77 -9.41
CA HIS A 135 -1.26 -14.01 -8.37
C HIS A 135 -0.28 -13.39 -7.37
N GLY A 136 0.63 -14.20 -6.80
CA GLY A 136 1.61 -13.73 -5.84
C GLY A 136 2.61 -12.73 -6.42
N LEU A 137 2.98 -12.90 -7.69
CA LEU A 137 3.82 -11.92 -8.39
C LEU A 137 3.08 -10.57 -8.49
N GLY A 138 1.80 -10.57 -8.87
CA GLY A 138 0.99 -9.36 -8.96
C GLY A 138 0.86 -8.64 -7.61
N VAL A 139 0.58 -9.38 -6.53
CA VAL A 139 0.48 -8.82 -5.17
C VAL A 139 1.79 -8.17 -4.73
N GLU A 140 2.91 -8.89 -4.82
CA GLU A 140 4.20 -8.35 -4.37
C GLU A 140 4.72 -7.22 -5.27
N MET A 141 4.34 -7.19 -6.55
CA MET A 141 4.66 -6.06 -7.43
C MET A 141 3.83 -4.83 -7.10
N ALA A 142 2.56 -4.97 -6.69
CA ALA A 142 1.75 -3.86 -6.19
C ALA A 142 2.35 -3.28 -4.90
N GLU A 143 2.75 -4.12 -3.95
CA GLU A 143 3.43 -3.68 -2.72
C GLU A 143 4.77 -2.98 -3.01
N ALA A 144 5.55 -3.51 -3.96
CA ALA A 144 6.80 -2.87 -4.37
C ALA A 144 6.57 -1.51 -5.03
N LEU A 145 5.52 -1.37 -5.83
CA LEU A 145 5.13 -0.11 -6.45
C LEU A 145 4.66 0.90 -5.39
N ALA A 146 3.89 0.46 -4.40
CA ALA A 146 3.46 1.30 -3.29
C ALA A 146 4.66 1.84 -2.49
N GLU A 147 5.67 1.01 -2.23
CA GLU A 147 6.89 1.46 -1.54
C GLU A 147 7.73 2.42 -2.40
N LEU A 148 7.85 2.15 -3.70
CA LEU A 148 8.53 3.05 -4.64
C LEU A 148 7.83 4.42 -4.70
N TRP A 149 6.48 4.41 -4.72
CA TRP A 149 5.71 5.67 -4.77
C TRP A 149 5.77 6.43 -3.46
N HIS A 150 5.76 5.73 -2.33
CA HIS A 150 5.99 6.35 -1.03
C HIS A 150 7.37 7.04 -0.97
N LYS A 151 8.41 6.42 -1.54
CA LYS A 151 9.72 7.10 -1.67
C LYS A 151 9.62 8.36 -2.53
N ARG A 152 8.94 8.31 -3.68
CA ARG A 152 8.72 9.49 -4.53
C ARG A 152 8.01 10.63 -3.80
N ILE A 153 6.98 10.32 -3.03
CA ILE A 153 6.27 11.29 -2.22
C ILE A 153 7.23 11.96 -1.21
N ARG A 154 8.14 11.20 -0.58
CA ARG A 154 9.18 11.77 0.30
C ARG A 154 10.18 12.65 -0.47
N GLU A 155 10.50 12.30 -1.72
CA GLU A 155 11.31 13.13 -2.62
C GLU A 155 10.62 14.46 -2.92
N GLU A 156 9.35 14.43 -3.28
CA GLU A 156 8.54 15.61 -3.58
C GLU A 156 8.33 16.50 -2.34
N TRP A 157 8.21 15.92 -1.16
CA TRP A 157 8.17 16.65 0.11
C TRP A 157 9.54 17.17 0.58
N GLY A 158 10.65 16.73 -0.05
CA GLY A 158 11.99 17.27 0.17
C GLY A 158 12.76 16.66 1.33
N PHE A 159 12.35 15.52 1.88
CA PHE A 159 13.05 14.87 3.00
C PHE A 159 13.53 13.43 2.72
N VAL A 160 13.65 13.03 1.46
CA VAL A 160 14.22 11.72 1.07
C VAL A 160 15.64 11.49 1.60
N ASN A 161 16.37 12.56 1.89
CA ASN A 161 17.72 12.48 2.48
C ASN A 161 17.71 11.89 3.91
N GLU A 162 16.56 11.78 4.54
CA GLU A 162 16.38 11.13 5.83
C GLU A 162 16.15 9.61 5.68
N ASP A 163 16.07 9.09 4.44
CA ASP A 163 15.94 7.67 4.18
C ASP A 163 17.22 6.90 4.57
N GLY A 164 17.03 5.72 5.15
CA GLY A 164 18.13 4.81 5.43
C GLY A 164 18.90 4.41 4.17
N PRO A 165 20.20 4.13 4.27
CA PRO A 165 21.11 3.96 3.12
C PRO A 165 20.90 2.66 2.34
N SER A 166 20.02 1.78 2.78
CA SER A 166 19.82 0.46 2.18
C SER A 166 18.34 0.06 2.10
N ILE A 167 18.02 -0.80 1.14
CA ILE A 167 16.69 -1.41 1.01
C ILE A 167 16.27 -2.11 2.32
N GLY A 168 17.19 -2.80 3.00
CA GLY A 168 16.92 -3.39 4.31
C GLY A 168 16.58 -2.36 5.38
N GLY A 169 17.09 -1.12 5.26
CA GLY A 169 16.71 0.02 6.09
C GLY A 169 15.26 0.44 5.82
N LEU A 170 14.87 0.54 4.55
CA LEU A 170 13.50 0.88 4.15
C LEU A 170 12.48 -0.14 4.70
N PHE A 171 12.77 -1.44 4.63
CA PHE A 171 11.92 -2.48 5.24
C PHE A 171 11.79 -2.35 6.75
N ARG A 172 12.73 -1.72 7.44
CA ARG A 172 12.67 -1.40 8.88
C ARG A 172 12.13 0.01 9.15
N GLN A 173 11.49 0.63 8.16
CA GLN A 173 10.95 1.99 8.26
C GLN A 173 11.99 3.03 8.71
N GLN A 174 13.23 2.90 8.22
CA GLN A 174 14.29 3.88 8.44
C GLN A 174 14.15 5.04 7.45
N TYR A 175 13.02 5.73 7.55
CA TYR A 175 12.68 6.94 6.80
C TYR A 175 11.74 7.81 7.65
N ARG A 176 11.62 9.06 7.29
CA ARG A 176 10.65 9.98 7.88
C ARG A 176 9.28 9.74 7.26
N GLY A 177 8.25 9.85 8.09
CA GLY A 177 6.86 9.65 7.66
C GLY A 177 6.38 8.21 7.82
N GLY A 178 5.11 8.00 7.52
CA GLY A 178 4.45 6.69 7.59
C GLY A 178 3.44 6.51 6.48
N ARG A 179 3.25 5.27 6.06
CA ARG A 179 2.24 4.83 5.10
C ARG A 179 1.30 3.84 5.80
N TYR A 180 0.01 4.13 5.79
CA TYR A 180 -1.01 3.29 6.42
C TYR A 180 -2.04 2.89 5.38
N SER A 181 -2.17 1.58 5.16
CA SER A 181 -3.14 0.99 4.22
C SER A 181 -4.39 0.55 4.96
N TRP A 182 -5.56 0.73 4.34
CA TRP A 182 -6.83 0.32 4.92
C TRP A 182 -6.96 -1.20 4.98
N GLY A 183 -7.71 -1.69 5.98
CA GLY A 183 -7.81 -3.11 6.32
C GLY A 183 -6.73 -3.61 7.28
N TYR A 184 -5.76 -2.76 7.66
CA TYR A 184 -4.74 -3.07 8.66
C TYR A 184 -5.11 -2.51 10.05
N PRO A 185 -4.52 -3.03 11.13
CA PRO A 185 -4.95 -2.69 12.50
C PRO A 185 -4.92 -1.21 12.88
N ALA A 186 -4.11 -0.37 12.20
CA ALA A 186 -4.09 1.07 12.46
C ALA A 186 -5.22 1.83 11.75
N CYS A 187 -5.77 1.27 10.65
CA CYS A 187 -6.92 1.79 9.90
C CYS A 187 -7.74 0.61 9.34
N PRO A 188 -8.55 -0.04 10.19
CA PRO A 188 -9.18 -1.32 9.87
C PRO A 188 -10.39 -1.20 8.93
N ASP A 189 -10.97 -0.01 8.78
CA ASP A 189 -12.19 0.18 8.02
C ASP A 189 -11.93 0.10 6.51
N LEU A 190 -12.42 -0.96 5.88
CA LEU A 190 -12.29 -1.15 4.43
C LEU A 190 -13.24 -0.25 3.62
N GLU A 191 -14.32 0.27 4.21
CA GLU A 191 -15.24 1.18 3.53
C GLU A 191 -14.53 2.46 3.10
N ASP A 192 -13.53 2.88 3.84
CA ASP A 192 -12.67 4.02 3.49
C ASP A 192 -11.96 3.87 2.13
N ASN A 193 -11.79 2.65 1.62
CA ASN A 193 -11.27 2.44 0.26
C ASN A 193 -12.15 3.12 -0.80
N ALA A 194 -13.48 3.11 -0.63
CA ALA A 194 -14.39 3.79 -1.55
C ALA A 194 -14.22 5.31 -1.48
N THR A 195 -14.02 5.85 -0.28
CA THR A 195 -13.74 7.27 -0.06
C THR A 195 -12.45 7.69 -0.76
N VAL A 196 -11.37 6.92 -0.60
CA VAL A 196 -10.07 7.18 -1.25
C VAL A 196 -10.17 7.03 -2.77
N ALA A 197 -10.90 6.01 -3.26
CA ALA A 197 -11.12 5.81 -4.69
C ALA A 197 -11.85 7.01 -5.31
N THR A 198 -12.84 7.57 -4.61
CA THR A 198 -13.56 8.78 -5.02
C THR A 198 -12.64 9.99 -4.98
N LEU A 199 -11.90 10.19 -3.89
CA LEU A 199 -10.98 11.32 -3.70
C LEU A 199 -9.92 11.40 -4.81
N LEU A 200 -9.42 10.25 -5.26
CA LEU A 200 -8.37 10.15 -6.28
C LEU A 200 -8.92 9.89 -7.70
N GLU A 201 -10.24 9.83 -7.87
CA GLU A 201 -10.87 9.52 -9.17
C GLU A 201 -10.34 8.21 -9.77
N ALA A 202 -10.21 7.17 -8.94
CA ALA A 202 -9.55 5.90 -9.30
C ALA A 202 -10.26 5.15 -10.45
N GLY A 203 -11.55 5.40 -10.67
CA GLY A 203 -12.31 4.84 -11.78
C GLY A 203 -11.70 5.11 -13.16
N ARG A 204 -10.94 6.21 -13.33
CA ARG A 204 -10.21 6.50 -14.58
C ARG A 204 -9.10 5.48 -14.90
N LEU A 205 -8.66 4.69 -13.91
CA LEU A 205 -7.70 3.60 -14.05
C LEU A 205 -8.38 2.22 -14.12
N GLY A 206 -9.73 2.18 -14.20
CA GLY A 206 -10.47 0.94 -14.14
C GLY A 206 -10.48 0.28 -12.75
N ILE A 207 -10.27 1.07 -11.69
CA ILE A 207 -10.30 0.60 -10.30
C ILE A 207 -11.70 0.83 -9.74
N GLU A 208 -12.30 -0.23 -9.22
CA GLU A 208 -13.63 -0.23 -8.62
C GLU A 208 -13.57 -0.68 -7.16
N VAL A 209 -14.48 -0.16 -6.35
CA VAL A 209 -14.72 -0.54 -4.95
C VAL A 209 -16.21 -0.51 -4.71
N SER A 210 -16.76 -1.57 -4.13
CA SER A 210 -18.20 -1.62 -3.81
C SER A 210 -18.45 -2.47 -2.57
N GLU A 211 -19.64 -2.35 -2.01
CA GLU A 211 -20.14 -3.21 -0.92
C GLU A 211 -20.16 -4.69 -1.34
N GLU A 212 -20.48 -4.98 -2.60
CA GLU A 212 -20.50 -6.35 -3.15
C GLU A 212 -19.13 -7.02 -3.09
N THR A 213 -18.04 -6.25 -3.19
CA THR A 213 -16.65 -6.73 -3.04
C THR A 213 -16.17 -6.73 -1.60
N GLY A 214 -17.02 -6.38 -0.63
CA GLY A 214 -16.62 -6.16 0.76
C GLY A 214 -15.66 -5.00 0.91
N TRP A 215 -15.82 -3.96 0.08
CA TRP A 215 -14.97 -2.76 0.01
C TRP A 215 -13.51 -3.04 -0.37
N GLN A 216 -13.26 -4.20 -1.01
CA GLN A 216 -11.96 -4.50 -1.60
C GLN A 216 -11.86 -3.94 -3.02
N TYR A 217 -10.63 -3.61 -3.43
CA TYR A 217 -10.38 -3.13 -4.78
C TYR A 217 -10.54 -4.22 -5.84
N GLN A 218 -11.07 -3.82 -6.98
CA GLN A 218 -10.99 -4.55 -8.23
C GLN A 218 -10.25 -3.66 -9.25
N PRO A 219 -9.17 -4.13 -9.90
CA PRO A 219 -8.53 -5.47 -9.79
C PRO A 219 -7.94 -5.75 -8.41
N GLU A 220 -7.85 -7.05 -8.05
CA GLU A 220 -7.40 -7.51 -6.72
C GLU A 220 -5.98 -7.07 -6.36
N GLN A 221 -5.06 -7.01 -7.35
CA GLN A 221 -3.67 -6.59 -7.13
C GLN A 221 -3.57 -5.06 -7.10
N THR A 222 -4.33 -4.48 -6.18
CA THR A 222 -4.45 -3.04 -5.94
C THR A 222 -4.36 -2.77 -4.45
N THR A 223 -3.62 -1.73 -4.06
CA THR A 223 -3.55 -1.27 -2.67
C THR A 223 -3.56 0.24 -2.58
N SER A 224 -4.06 0.76 -1.47
CA SER A 224 -4.13 2.18 -1.20
C SER A 224 -3.52 2.53 0.16
N ALA A 225 -3.18 3.78 0.35
CA ALA A 225 -2.72 4.26 1.65
C ALA A 225 -2.92 5.77 1.83
N ILE A 226 -3.07 6.16 3.10
CA ILE A 226 -2.75 7.51 3.56
C ILE A 226 -1.27 7.57 3.94
N ILE A 227 -0.61 8.68 3.60
CA ILE A 227 0.80 8.91 3.87
C ILE A 227 0.93 10.22 4.64
N CYS A 228 1.59 10.14 5.79
CA CYS A 228 1.90 11.29 6.62
C CYS A 228 3.41 11.55 6.63
N HIS A 229 3.79 12.82 6.88
CA HIS A 229 5.19 13.28 6.89
C HIS A 229 5.77 13.46 8.30
N HIS A 230 5.01 13.14 9.34
CA HIS A 230 5.42 13.36 10.72
C HIS A 230 6.64 12.49 11.07
N PRO A 231 7.73 13.05 11.66
CA PRO A 231 8.97 12.30 11.89
C PRO A 231 8.83 11.14 12.89
N GLN A 232 7.81 11.15 13.72
CA GLN A 232 7.55 10.09 14.71
C GLN A 232 6.53 9.05 14.20
N SER A 233 5.98 9.22 13.00
CA SER A 233 5.04 8.25 12.47
C SER A 233 5.76 6.94 12.16
N LYS A 234 5.21 5.86 12.71
CA LYS A 234 5.68 4.48 12.50
C LYS A 234 4.48 3.55 12.53
N TYR A 235 4.64 2.37 11.95
CA TYR A 235 3.59 1.37 12.03
C TYR A 235 3.30 0.99 13.50
N PHE A 236 2.03 0.94 13.83
CA PHE A 236 1.53 0.48 15.11
C PHE A 236 0.25 -0.33 14.94
N VAL A 237 -0.14 -1.04 15.98
CA VAL A 237 -1.39 -1.79 16.04
C VAL A 237 -2.30 -1.07 17.02
N ALA A 238 -3.45 -0.59 16.55
CA ALA A 238 -4.52 -0.10 17.41
C ALA A 238 -5.37 -1.29 17.87
N ARG A 239 -5.33 -1.60 19.18
CA ARG A 239 -6.14 -2.64 19.84
C ARG A 239 -6.80 -2.06 21.06
#